data_1abec872c709f20c85fe04844603355c
#
_entry.id   1abec872c709f20c85fe04844603355c
#
_cell.length_a   1.000
_cell.length_b   1.000
_cell.length_c   1.000
_cell.angle_alpha   90.00
_cell.angle_beta   90.00
_cell.angle_gamma   90.00
#
_symmetry.space_group_name_H-M   'P 1'
#
loop_
_entity.id
_entity.type
_entity.pdbx_description
1 polymer ?
#
loop_
_entity_poly.entity_id
_entity_poly.type
_entity_poly.pdbx_seq_one_letter_code
_entity_poly.pdbx_strand_id
1 'polypeptide(L)'
;MALPAMAALAADPLLSLVDTALVGRLGVTQLAALGIDVAVFTTVFFGFNFLTYGTTAAVARLRGAGDDERAASYALQALWLALGLGVVVTAVLLAGRVGILRAMGASGDVVAPAVAYLQVRALGAVPLLVSQVGHGIFRGLKDTRTPLLVSIVVNVVNGAVSWVLIYPLGYGVAGAAAGTVLAETLAAVILLGLARRRLPTPSARIDPVAMREMVRVSWNLFLRTAALLCGLLITTAVAARMGAVTVAAHQIARELWSMLALVLDGFAIAAQAMIGTALGAGRSQLARTEARRLVWWGLGAGVFIAFGYLALAGPLPRIFTADEGALEQVGDVWLIVALLQPIGGIVFVLDGVLMGAGDFRFLFWSTAAAALGALLPVALLALRFDWGLRGIWAGMGALMLVRLGATLWRLRDGRWARVGPSSARAVPAAG
;
A
#
# COMPACT_ATOMS: atom_id res chain seq x y z
N MET A 1 -11.50 -6.58 -13.29
CA MET A 1 -10.52 -6.74 -12.21
C MET A 1 -10.15 -5.40 -11.55
N ALA A 2 -9.82 -4.36 -12.32
CA ALA A 2 -9.39 -3.08 -11.75
C ALA A 2 -10.46 -2.42 -10.86
N LEU A 3 -11.71 -2.26 -11.33
CA LEU A 3 -12.78 -1.61 -10.56
C LEU A 3 -13.05 -2.25 -9.18
N PRO A 4 -13.21 -3.59 -9.04
CA PRO A 4 -13.35 -4.18 -7.71
C PRO A 4 -12.08 -4.02 -6.85
N ALA A 5 -10.88 -3.99 -7.45
CA ALA A 5 -9.64 -3.76 -6.72
C ALA A 5 -9.55 -2.31 -6.18
N MET A 6 -9.94 -1.32 -7.00
CA MET A 6 -10.04 0.09 -6.58
C MET A 6 -11.02 0.26 -5.41
N ALA A 7 -12.22 -0.34 -5.53
CA ALA A 7 -13.23 -0.27 -4.49
C ALA A 7 -12.76 -0.95 -3.18
N ALA A 8 -12.02 -2.06 -3.27
CA ALA A 8 -11.43 -2.71 -2.09
C ALA A 8 -10.36 -1.84 -1.42
N LEU A 9 -9.53 -1.14 -2.20
CA LEU A 9 -8.52 -0.22 -1.66
C LEU A 9 -9.14 1.02 -1.01
N ALA A 10 -10.28 1.49 -1.53
CA ALA A 10 -11.00 2.62 -0.93
C ALA A 10 -11.71 2.26 0.39
N ALA A 11 -11.88 0.98 0.68
CA ALA A 11 -12.55 0.52 1.91
C ALA A 11 -11.74 0.86 3.18
N ASP A 12 -10.41 0.79 3.14
CA ASP A 12 -9.56 1.07 4.30
C ASP A 12 -9.61 2.54 4.75
N PRO A 13 -9.50 3.56 3.86
CA PRO A 13 -9.72 4.95 4.24
C PRO A 13 -11.12 5.22 4.81
N LEU A 14 -12.15 4.60 4.26
CA LEU A 14 -13.52 4.74 4.78
C LEU A 14 -13.66 4.18 6.19
N LEU A 15 -13.02 3.05 6.47
CA LEU A 15 -12.97 2.49 7.82
C LEU A 15 -12.32 3.45 8.81
N SER A 16 -11.16 4.02 8.44
CA SER A 16 -10.46 5.00 9.28
C SER A 16 -11.31 6.24 9.58
N LEU A 17 -12.14 6.69 8.62
CA LEU A 17 -13.09 7.78 8.83
C LEU A 17 -14.17 7.40 9.86
N VAL A 18 -14.71 6.17 9.79
CA VAL A 18 -15.70 5.68 10.76
C VAL A 18 -15.12 5.64 12.16
N ASP A 19 -13.94 5.05 12.33
CA ASP A 19 -13.25 4.99 13.63
C ASP A 19 -12.95 6.40 14.17
N THR A 20 -12.49 7.31 13.30
CA THR A 20 -12.26 8.71 13.67
C THR A 20 -13.54 9.41 14.14
N ALA A 21 -14.66 9.18 13.45
CA ALA A 21 -15.95 9.77 13.81
C ALA A 21 -16.48 9.21 15.15
N LEU A 22 -16.29 7.92 15.39
CA LEU A 22 -16.70 7.28 16.66
C LEU A 22 -15.84 7.79 17.83
N VAL A 23 -14.51 7.74 17.69
CA VAL A 23 -13.60 8.18 18.77
C VAL A 23 -13.65 9.69 18.99
N GLY A 24 -13.87 10.47 17.93
CA GLY A 24 -13.99 11.94 18.02
C GLY A 24 -15.11 12.41 18.96
N ARG A 25 -16.16 11.61 19.12
CA ARG A 25 -17.25 11.90 20.08
C ARG A 25 -16.90 11.63 21.55
N LEU A 26 -15.79 10.92 21.80
CA LEU A 26 -15.30 10.68 23.17
C LEU A 26 -14.55 11.89 23.73
N GLY A 27 -13.98 12.74 22.88
CA GLY A 27 -13.27 13.94 23.25
C GLY A 27 -11.97 14.15 22.48
N VAL A 28 -11.41 15.36 22.61
CA VAL A 28 -10.21 15.80 21.88
C VAL A 28 -8.98 14.98 22.25
N THR A 29 -8.81 14.62 23.52
CA THR A 29 -7.68 13.82 24.01
C THR A 29 -7.67 12.42 23.39
N GLN A 30 -8.84 11.77 23.30
CA GLN A 30 -9.02 10.46 22.71
C GLN A 30 -8.79 10.49 21.19
N LEU A 31 -9.27 11.55 20.53
CA LEU A 31 -9.04 11.74 19.10
C LEU A 31 -7.57 11.97 18.79
N ALA A 32 -6.86 12.75 19.60
CA ALA A 32 -5.42 12.97 19.46
C ALA A 32 -4.65 11.65 19.66
N ALA A 33 -5.02 10.84 20.65
CA ALA A 33 -4.46 9.51 20.87
C ALA A 33 -4.64 8.61 19.64
N LEU A 34 -5.87 8.51 19.10
CA LEU A 34 -6.16 7.75 17.89
C LEU A 34 -5.29 8.22 16.71
N GLY A 35 -5.12 9.54 16.52
CA GLY A 35 -4.31 10.08 15.43
C GLY A 35 -2.84 9.62 15.51
N ILE A 36 -2.25 9.64 16.71
CA ILE A 36 -0.88 9.14 16.93
C ILE A 36 -0.79 7.63 16.65
N ASP A 37 -1.74 6.86 17.16
CA ASP A 37 -1.77 5.40 16.96
C ASP A 37 -1.92 5.03 15.48
N VAL A 38 -2.82 5.69 14.75
CA VAL A 38 -3.00 5.50 13.30
C VAL A 38 -1.70 5.80 12.56
N ALA A 39 -0.96 6.85 12.94
CA ALA A 39 0.33 7.17 12.34
C ALA A 39 1.37 6.07 12.60
N VAL A 40 1.44 5.51 13.82
CA VAL A 40 2.31 4.37 14.17
C VAL A 40 1.95 3.17 13.29
N PHE A 41 0.67 2.79 13.25
CA PHE A 41 0.20 1.63 12.48
C PHE A 41 0.46 1.79 10.99
N THR A 42 0.11 2.93 10.41
CA THR A 42 0.34 3.20 8.98
C THR A 42 1.82 3.08 8.64
N THR A 43 2.70 3.66 9.47
CA THR A 43 4.15 3.59 9.24
C THR A 43 4.68 2.17 9.31
N VAL A 44 4.28 1.40 10.32
CA VAL A 44 4.74 0.02 10.52
C VAL A 44 4.20 -0.90 9.43
N PHE A 45 2.88 -0.87 9.18
CA PHE A 45 2.23 -1.86 8.32
C PHE A 45 2.34 -1.56 6.84
N PHE A 46 2.57 -0.30 6.43
CA PHE A 46 2.86 0.02 5.03
C PHE A 46 4.09 -0.76 4.50
N GLY A 47 5.08 -0.99 5.37
CA GLY A 47 6.25 -1.80 5.04
C GLY A 47 5.91 -3.25 4.70
N PHE A 48 4.82 -3.81 5.23
CA PHE A 48 4.42 -5.21 5.03
C PHE A 48 3.55 -5.48 3.80
N ASN A 49 3.22 -4.46 3.00
CA ASN A 49 2.49 -4.64 1.75
C ASN A 49 3.15 -5.64 0.77
N PHE A 50 4.44 -5.92 0.97
CA PHE A 50 5.14 -6.96 0.21
C PHE A 50 4.51 -8.36 0.35
N LEU A 51 3.85 -8.65 1.48
CA LEU A 51 3.14 -9.92 1.66
C LEU A 51 2.03 -10.09 0.62
N THR A 52 1.23 -9.05 0.41
CA THR A 52 0.18 -9.05 -0.62
C THR A 52 0.78 -9.13 -2.02
N TYR A 53 1.75 -8.27 -2.34
CA TYR A 53 2.33 -8.21 -3.69
C TYR A 53 3.11 -9.49 -4.04
N GLY A 54 3.94 -9.99 -3.12
CA GLY A 54 4.71 -11.22 -3.30
C GLY A 54 3.81 -12.43 -3.52
N THR A 55 2.77 -12.57 -2.68
CA THR A 55 1.79 -13.66 -2.79
C THR A 55 0.99 -13.56 -4.08
N THR A 56 0.53 -12.37 -4.47
CA THR A 56 -0.19 -12.17 -5.73
C THR A 56 0.63 -12.62 -6.93
N ALA A 57 1.89 -12.20 -7.02
CA ALA A 57 2.77 -12.53 -8.15
C ALA A 57 3.04 -14.04 -8.24
N ALA A 58 3.37 -14.67 -7.11
CA ALA A 58 3.71 -16.08 -7.07
C ALA A 58 2.49 -16.97 -7.37
N VAL A 59 1.36 -16.72 -6.72
CA VAL A 59 0.12 -17.48 -6.95
C VAL A 59 -0.34 -17.31 -8.40
N ALA A 60 -0.33 -16.09 -8.96
CA ALA A 60 -0.70 -15.86 -10.35
C ALA A 60 0.18 -16.65 -11.33
N ARG A 61 1.50 -16.71 -11.10
CA ARG A 61 2.42 -17.44 -11.96
C ARG A 61 2.23 -18.95 -11.86
N LEU A 62 2.14 -19.48 -10.65
CA LEU A 62 1.95 -20.91 -10.41
C LEU A 62 0.62 -21.41 -10.98
N ARG A 63 -0.46 -20.67 -10.76
CA ARG A 63 -1.76 -20.94 -11.40
C ARG A 63 -1.69 -20.86 -12.92
N GLY A 64 -0.95 -19.90 -13.46
CA GLY A 64 -0.72 -19.80 -14.90
C GLY A 64 0.00 -21.02 -15.47
N ALA A 65 0.92 -21.60 -14.71
CA ALA A 65 1.63 -22.83 -15.06
C ALA A 65 0.79 -24.10 -14.86
N GLY A 66 -0.43 -24.02 -14.31
CA GLY A 66 -1.27 -25.17 -13.98
C GLY A 66 -0.83 -25.91 -12.72
N ASP A 67 0.03 -25.30 -11.89
CA ASP A 67 0.62 -25.93 -10.71
C ASP A 67 -0.07 -25.43 -9.43
N ASP A 68 -1.28 -25.93 -9.20
CA ASP A 68 -2.11 -25.52 -8.06
C ASP A 68 -1.55 -26.02 -6.72
N GLU A 69 -0.85 -27.15 -6.72
CA GLU A 69 -0.23 -27.70 -5.52
C GLU A 69 0.90 -26.81 -5.02
N ARG A 70 1.78 -26.34 -5.93
CA ARG A 70 2.81 -25.36 -5.57
C ARG A 70 2.23 -24.01 -5.23
N ALA A 71 1.14 -23.58 -5.87
CA ALA A 71 0.46 -22.34 -5.49
C ALA A 71 -0.08 -22.40 -4.05
N ALA A 72 -0.68 -23.52 -3.66
CA ALA A 72 -1.15 -23.77 -2.31
C ALA A 72 0.01 -23.85 -1.29
N SER A 73 1.09 -24.56 -1.63
CA SER A 73 2.29 -24.64 -0.79
C SER A 73 2.91 -23.25 -0.57
N TYR A 74 3.05 -22.45 -1.63
CA TYR A 74 3.56 -21.09 -1.52
C TYR A 74 2.66 -20.20 -0.64
N ALA A 75 1.34 -20.29 -0.81
CA ALA A 75 0.39 -19.55 0.01
C ALA A 75 0.53 -19.92 1.50
N LEU A 76 0.71 -21.20 1.81
CA LEU A 76 0.93 -21.66 3.19
C LEU A 76 2.25 -21.13 3.76
N GLN A 77 3.36 -21.14 3.01
CA GLN A 77 4.62 -20.56 3.46
C GLN A 77 4.46 -19.04 3.72
N ALA A 78 3.71 -18.33 2.87
CA ALA A 78 3.39 -16.92 3.09
C ALA A 78 2.59 -16.69 4.37
N LEU A 79 1.67 -17.59 4.73
CA LEU A 79 0.94 -17.54 5.99
C LEU A 79 1.84 -17.78 7.20
N TRP A 80 2.77 -18.74 7.14
CA TRP A 80 3.78 -18.94 8.20
C TRP A 80 4.64 -17.70 8.40
N LEU A 81 5.07 -17.08 7.30
CA LEU A 81 5.83 -15.82 7.36
C LEU A 81 5.00 -14.69 7.99
N ALA A 82 3.74 -14.54 7.59
CA ALA A 82 2.83 -13.54 8.14
C ALA A 82 2.57 -13.74 9.65
N LEU A 83 2.37 -14.99 10.08
CA LEU A 83 2.24 -15.35 11.50
C LEU A 83 3.48 -14.96 12.29
N GLY A 84 4.67 -15.39 11.83
CA GLY A 84 5.94 -15.08 12.50
C GLY A 84 6.19 -13.57 12.60
N LEU A 85 6.02 -12.83 11.49
CA LEU A 85 6.16 -11.38 11.47
C LEU A 85 5.12 -10.69 12.34
N GLY A 86 3.85 -11.15 12.32
CA GLY A 86 2.78 -10.63 13.15
C GLY A 86 3.09 -10.76 14.64
N VAL A 87 3.58 -11.92 15.08
CA VAL A 87 4.00 -12.14 16.47
C VAL A 87 5.15 -11.20 16.86
N VAL A 88 6.17 -11.08 16.00
CA VAL A 88 7.29 -10.16 16.24
C VAL A 88 6.83 -8.71 16.34
N VAL A 89 5.99 -8.26 15.41
CA VAL A 89 5.44 -6.89 15.44
C VAL A 89 4.60 -6.65 16.69
N THR A 90 3.74 -7.61 17.05
CA THR A 90 2.96 -7.52 18.30
C THR A 90 3.88 -7.37 19.52
N ALA A 91 4.91 -8.21 19.62
CA ALA A 91 5.86 -8.16 20.74
C ALA A 91 6.60 -6.80 20.81
N VAL A 92 7.07 -6.30 19.66
CA VAL A 92 7.78 -5.01 19.56
C VAL A 92 6.84 -3.85 19.95
N LEU A 93 5.61 -3.82 19.43
CA LEU A 93 4.65 -2.78 19.73
C LEU A 93 4.25 -2.81 21.22
N LEU A 94 4.03 -3.98 21.80
CA LEU A 94 3.68 -4.11 23.21
C LEU A 94 4.86 -3.75 24.14
N ALA A 95 6.06 -4.21 23.83
CA ALA A 95 7.24 -3.91 24.63
C ALA A 95 7.64 -2.43 24.54
N GLY A 96 7.57 -1.85 23.34
CA GLY A 96 7.96 -0.47 23.06
C GLY A 96 6.86 0.58 23.21
N ARG A 97 5.62 0.20 23.55
CA ARG A 97 4.42 1.03 23.44
C ARG A 97 4.58 2.48 23.93
N VAL A 98 5.08 2.67 25.14
CA VAL A 98 5.25 4.01 25.73
C VAL A 98 6.34 4.80 25.00
N GLY A 99 7.48 4.16 24.71
CA GLY A 99 8.60 4.80 24.01
C GLY A 99 8.23 5.20 22.57
N ILE A 100 7.54 4.31 21.84
CA ILE A 100 7.08 4.56 20.48
C ILE A 100 6.10 5.73 20.46
N LEU A 101 5.09 5.73 21.34
CA LEU A 101 4.09 6.80 21.40
C LEU A 101 4.71 8.14 21.77
N ARG A 102 5.63 8.17 22.74
CA ARG A 102 6.35 9.39 23.09
C ARG A 102 7.23 9.92 21.96
N ALA A 103 7.92 9.03 21.26
CA ALA A 103 8.70 9.39 20.08
C ALA A 103 7.83 9.96 18.94
N MET A 104 6.55 9.54 18.87
CA MET A 104 5.56 10.06 17.94
C MET A 104 4.84 11.33 18.44
N GLY A 105 5.23 11.87 19.61
CA GLY A 105 4.71 13.13 20.15
C GLY A 105 3.61 13.00 21.21
N ALA A 106 3.28 11.78 21.66
CA ALA A 106 2.32 11.62 22.75
C ALA A 106 2.88 12.21 24.07
N SER A 107 2.14 13.12 24.70
CA SER A 107 2.52 13.77 25.94
C SER A 107 1.29 14.05 26.82
N GLY A 108 1.52 14.31 28.11
CA GLY A 108 0.45 14.65 29.06
C GLY A 108 -0.67 13.60 29.08
N ASP A 109 -1.90 14.08 29.06
CA ASP A 109 -3.12 13.25 29.17
C ASP A 109 -3.40 12.37 27.94
N VAL A 110 -2.71 12.61 26.81
CA VAL A 110 -2.87 11.81 25.58
C VAL A 110 -2.19 10.44 25.70
N VAL A 111 -1.16 10.30 26.55
CA VAL A 111 -0.38 9.07 26.67
C VAL A 111 -1.22 7.88 27.13
N ALA A 112 -2.06 8.06 28.15
CA ALA A 112 -2.85 6.96 28.71
C ALA A 112 -3.85 6.37 27.70
N PRO A 113 -4.71 7.16 27.01
CA PRO A 113 -5.61 6.63 25.99
C PRO A 113 -4.86 6.07 24.78
N ALA A 114 -3.72 6.66 24.36
CA ALA A 114 -2.90 6.12 23.28
C ALA A 114 -2.32 4.74 23.65
N VAL A 115 -1.79 4.57 24.86
CA VAL A 115 -1.31 3.26 25.34
C VAL A 115 -2.45 2.24 25.38
N ALA A 116 -3.63 2.64 25.87
CA ALA A 116 -4.80 1.75 25.92
C ALA A 116 -5.24 1.27 24.52
N TYR A 117 -5.23 2.17 23.53
CA TYR A 117 -5.50 1.82 22.13
C TYR A 117 -4.43 0.90 21.56
N LEU A 118 -3.15 1.30 21.67
CA LEU A 118 -2.02 0.57 21.08
C LEU A 118 -1.90 -0.85 21.61
N GLN A 119 -2.12 -1.06 22.92
CA GLN A 119 -2.07 -2.40 23.53
C GLN A 119 -3.05 -3.38 22.90
N VAL A 120 -4.28 -2.94 22.70
CA VAL A 120 -5.32 -3.77 22.09
C VAL A 120 -5.06 -3.91 20.59
N ARG A 121 -4.75 -2.80 19.92
CA ARG A 121 -4.54 -2.77 18.47
C ARG A 121 -3.34 -3.61 18.02
N ALA A 122 -2.28 -3.69 18.83
CA ALA A 122 -1.11 -4.51 18.55
C ALA A 122 -1.44 -6.00 18.37
N LEU A 123 -2.47 -6.51 19.07
CA LEU A 123 -2.93 -7.89 18.90
C LEU A 123 -3.50 -8.15 17.50
N GLY A 124 -3.93 -7.10 16.80
CA GLY A 124 -4.39 -7.14 15.42
C GLY A 124 -3.28 -7.34 14.39
N ALA A 125 -1.99 -7.25 14.77
CA ALA A 125 -0.90 -7.39 13.81
C ALA A 125 -0.89 -8.76 13.11
N VAL A 126 -1.14 -9.83 13.84
CA VAL A 126 -1.22 -11.19 13.29
C VAL A 126 -2.39 -11.32 12.29
N PRO A 127 -3.64 -11.07 12.66
CA PRO A 127 -4.75 -11.22 11.71
C PRO A 127 -4.65 -10.24 10.52
N LEU A 128 -4.13 -9.04 10.71
CA LEU A 128 -3.88 -8.09 9.62
C LEU A 128 -2.91 -8.67 8.59
N LEU A 129 -1.72 -9.15 9.00
CA LEU A 129 -0.74 -9.70 8.07
C LEU A 129 -1.23 -11.00 7.41
N VAL A 130 -1.98 -11.82 8.13
CA VAL A 130 -2.63 -13.02 7.57
C VAL A 130 -3.68 -12.63 6.52
N SER A 131 -4.50 -11.61 6.78
CA SER A 131 -5.48 -11.12 5.82
C SER A 131 -4.83 -10.56 4.56
N GLN A 132 -3.68 -9.87 4.69
CA GLN A 132 -2.89 -9.39 3.55
C GLN A 132 -2.44 -10.54 2.63
N VAL A 133 -2.01 -11.67 3.19
CA VAL A 133 -1.72 -12.88 2.41
C VAL A 133 -2.98 -13.41 1.74
N GLY A 134 -4.10 -13.45 2.45
CA GLY A 134 -5.41 -13.81 1.90
C GLY A 134 -5.80 -12.95 0.69
N HIS A 135 -5.70 -11.62 0.82
CA HIS A 135 -5.89 -10.69 -0.31
C HIS A 135 -4.95 -11.01 -1.47
N GLY A 136 -3.68 -11.31 -1.19
CA GLY A 136 -2.69 -11.70 -2.20
C GLY A 136 -3.07 -12.98 -2.94
N ILE A 137 -3.57 -14.00 -2.25
CA ILE A 137 -4.04 -15.26 -2.84
C ILE A 137 -5.17 -14.98 -3.85
N PHE A 138 -6.24 -14.29 -3.43
CA PHE A 138 -7.39 -14.03 -4.31
C PHE A 138 -7.03 -13.15 -5.50
N ARG A 139 -6.20 -12.11 -5.30
CA ARG A 139 -5.68 -11.31 -6.42
C ARG A 139 -4.88 -12.16 -7.40
N GLY A 140 -4.05 -13.08 -6.91
CA GLY A 140 -3.29 -14.04 -7.72
C GLY A 140 -4.20 -15.02 -8.48
N LEU A 141 -5.32 -15.43 -7.91
CA LEU A 141 -6.37 -16.22 -8.54
C LEU A 141 -7.23 -15.41 -9.54
N LYS A 142 -6.91 -14.12 -9.78
CA LYS A 142 -7.69 -13.17 -10.59
C LYS A 142 -9.09 -12.89 -10.04
N ASP A 143 -9.33 -13.16 -8.79
CA ASP A 143 -10.57 -12.85 -8.10
C ASP A 143 -10.38 -11.61 -7.22
N THR A 144 -10.78 -10.44 -7.73
CA THR A 144 -10.74 -9.17 -7.00
C THR A 144 -12.10 -8.84 -6.36
N ARG A 145 -13.14 -9.64 -6.65
CA ARG A 145 -14.49 -9.45 -6.07
C ARG A 145 -14.57 -9.99 -4.65
N THR A 146 -13.98 -11.16 -4.40
CA THR A 146 -13.95 -11.75 -3.05
C THR A 146 -13.27 -10.83 -2.04
N PRO A 147 -12.06 -10.29 -2.28
CA PRO A 147 -11.46 -9.27 -1.42
C PRO A 147 -12.36 -8.06 -1.16
N LEU A 148 -13.00 -7.52 -2.21
CA LEU A 148 -13.92 -6.39 -2.07
C LEU A 148 -15.10 -6.71 -1.15
N LEU A 149 -15.78 -7.83 -1.37
CA LEU A 149 -16.93 -8.23 -0.55
C LEU A 149 -16.53 -8.45 0.91
N VAL A 150 -15.38 -9.09 1.14
CA VAL A 150 -14.86 -9.29 2.49
C VAL A 150 -14.55 -7.95 3.14
N SER A 151 -13.89 -7.01 2.44
CA SER A 151 -13.61 -5.67 2.98
C SER A 151 -14.90 -4.94 3.34
N ILE A 152 -15.94 -4.99 2.51
CA ILE A 152 -17.23 -4.35 2.82
C ILE A 152 -17.86 -4.95 4.09
N VAL A 153 -17.95 -6.28 4.16
CA VAL A 153 -18.55 -6.97 5.32
C VAL A 153 -17.78 -6.65 6.60
N VAL A 154 -16.46 -6.73 6.54
CA VAL A 154 -15.57 -6.48 7.67
C VAL A 154 -15.64 -5.04 8.15
N ASN A 155 -15.74 -4.06 7.25
CA ASN A 155 -15.90 -2.66 7.61
C ASN A 155 -17.25 -2.36 8.29
N VAL A 156 -18.33 -2.97 7.79
CA VAL A 156 -19.65 -2.85 8.45
C VAL A 156 -19.61 -3.47 9.85
N VAL A 157 -19.02 -4.66 9.97
CA VAL A 157 -18.87 -5.33 11.27
C VAL A 157 -17.99 -4.52 12.20
N ASN A 158 -16.87 -3.97 11.70
CA ASN A 158 -16.02 -3.09 12.51
C ASN A 158 -16.81 -1.91 13.06
N GLY A 159 -17.50 -1.13 12.22
CA GLY A 159 -18.27 0.02 12.67
C GLY A 159 -19.32 -0.34 13.73
N ALA A 160 -20.05 -1.43 13.52
CA ALA A 160 -21.08 -1.90 14.47
C ALA A 160 -20.46 -2.37 15.80
N VAL A 161 -19.41 -3.19 15.75
CA VAL A 161 -18.74 -3.72 16.95
C VAL A 161 -18.02 -2.60 17.70
N SER A 162 -17.30 -1.72 17.00
CA SER A 162 -16.66 -0.55 17.62
C SER A 162 -17.67 0.33 18.31
N TRP A 163 -18.83 0.61 17.69
CA TRP A 163 -19.89 1.38 18.32
C TRP A 163 -20.39 0.74 19.62
N VAL A 164 -20.63 -0.59 19.62
CA VAL A 164 -21.08 -1.34 20.80
C VAL A 164 -20.02 -1.31 21.91
N LEU A 165 -18.75 -1.52 21.56
CA LEU A 165 -17.66 -1.57 22.54
C LEU A 165 -17.36 -0.18 23.11
N ILE A 166 -17.46 0.88 22.30
CA ILE A 166 -17.18 2.26 22.73
C ILE A 166 -18.26 2.77 23.68
N TYR A 167 -19.54 2.69 23.27
CA TYR A 167 -20.63 3.39 23.95
C TYR A 167 -21.39 2.51 24.93
N PRO A 168 -22.11 1.43 24.53
CA PRO A 168 -22.85 0.59 25.47
C PRO A 168 -21.98 -0.08 26.52
N LEU A 169 -20.78 -0.54 26.13
CA LEU A 169 -19.86 -1.24 27.03
C LEU A 169 -18.82 -0.34 27.69
N GLY A 170 -18.69 0.91 27.26
CA GLY A 170 -17.86 1.92 27.91
C GLY A 170 -16.34 1.74 27.80
N TYR A 171 -15.85 0.89 26.84
CA TYR A 171 -14.41 0.65 26.67
C TYR A 171 -13.67 1.80 25.98
N GLY A 172 -14.35 2.87 25.57
CA GLY A 172 -13.74 4.05 24.98
C GLY A 172 -12.83 3.74 23.79
N VAL A 173 -11.62 4.33 23.77
CA VAL A 173 -10.66 4.13 22.66
C VAL A 173 -10.17 2.69 22.53
N ALA A 174 -10.06 1.96 23.64
CA ALA A 174 -9.71 0.53 23.60
C ALA A 174 -10.80 -0.31 22.92
N GLY A 175 -12.08 0.12 23.06
CA GLY A 175 -13.20 -0.49 22.34
C GLY A 175 -13.11 -0.32 20.83
N ALA A 176 -12.68 0.86 20.34
CA ALA A 176 -12.40 1.07 18.92
C ALA A 176 -11.30 0.13 18.40
N ALA A 177 -10.19 0.05 19.14
CA ALA A 177 -9.10 -0.87 18.82
C ALA A 177 -9.55 -2.33 18.76
N ALA A 178 -10.36 -2.76 19.73
CA ALA A 178 -10.88 -4.13 19.80
C ALA A 178 -11.83 -4.43 18.64
N GLY A 179 -12.69 -3.49 18.25
CA GLY A 179 -13.55 -3.61 17.07
C GLY A 179 -12.73 -3.84 15.79
N THR A 180 -11.66 -3.08 15.61
CA THR A 180 -10.76 -3.24 14.46
C THR A 180 -10.05 -4.60 14.48
N VAL A 181 -9.54 -5.05 15.63
CA VAL A 181 -8.88 -6.36 15.76
C VAL A 181 -9.85 -7.51 15.45
N LEU A 182 -11.09 -7.43 15.94
CA LEU A 182 -12.11 -8.43 15.64
C LEU A 182 -12.47 -8.45 14.15
N ALA A 183 -12.59 -7.29 13.53
CA ALA A 183 -12.87 -7.14 12.11
C ALA A 183 -11.74 -7.73 11.25
N GLU A 184 -10.47 -7.44 11.56
CA GLU A 184 -9.32 -8.01 10.87
C GLU A 184 -9.20 -9.52 11.06
N THR A 185 -9.53 -10.01 12.27
CA THR A 185 -9.59 -11.45 12.56
C THR A 185 -10.67 -12.13 11.71
N LEU A 186 -11.84 -11.51 11.60
CA LEU A 186 -12.91 -11.99 10.74
C LEU A 186 -12.47 -12.01 9.26
N ALA A 187 -11.80 -10.96 8.78
CA ALA A 187 -11.24 -10.91 7.44
C ALA A 187 -10.29 -12.08 7.18
N ALA A 188 -9.33 -12.31 8.09
CA ALA A 188 -8.37 -13.40 7.99
C ALA A 188 -9.08 -14.77 7.94
N VAL A 189 -10.03 -15.00 8.83
CA VAL A 189 -10.80 -16.27 8.89
C VAL A 189 -11.59 -16.49 7.61
N ILE A 190 -12.33 -15.48 7.13
CA ILE A 190 -13.13 -15.61 5.89
C ILE A 190 -12.23 -15.86 4.69
N LEU A 191 -11.17 -15.06 4.52
CA LEU A 191 -10.26 -15.20 3.37
C LEU A 191 -9.58 -16.56 3.37
N LEU A 192 -9.09 -17.04 4.52
CA LEU A 192 -8.47 -18.36 4.62
C LEU A 192 -9.47 -19.49 4.39
N GLY A 193 -10.67 -19.40 4.97
CA GLY A 193 -11.73 -20.37 4.76
C GLY A 193 -12.13 -20.50 3.29
N LEU A 194 -12.23 -19.36 2.58
CA LEU A 194 -12.53 -19.34 1.16
C LEU A 194 -11.31 -19.81 0.30
N ALA A 195 -10.09 -19.47 0.70
CA ALA A 195 -8.88 -19.92 -0.01
C ALA A 195 -8.72 -21.43 0.01
N ARG A 196 -9.04 -22.09 1.13
CA ARG A 196 -9.07 -23.57 1.26
C ARG A 196 -10.04 -24.26 0.29
N ARG A 197 -11.07 -23.55 -0.17
CA ARG A 197 -12.01 -24.08 -1.19
C ARG A 197 -11.53 -23.89 -2.62
N ARG A 198 -10.52 -23.08 -2.84
CA ARG A 198 -9.99 -22.70 -4.17
C ARG A 198 -8.64 -23.31 -4.50
N LEU A 199 -7.89 -23.70 -3.50
CA LEU A 199 -6.57 -24.31 -3.63
C LEU A 199 -6.57 -25.68 -2.94
N PRO A 200 -5.80 -26.67 -3.43
CA PRO A 200 -5.62 -27.95 -2.78
C PRO A 200 -5.01 -27.76 -1.39
N THR A 201 -5.21 -28.75 -0.52
CA THR A 201 -4.63 -28.71 0.83
C THR A 201 -3.15 -29.05 0.77
N PRO A 202 -2.24 -28.11 1.03
CA PRO A 202 -0.82 -28.38 1.01
C PRO A 202 -0.35 -29.15 2.24
N SER A 203 0.83 -29.77 2.17
CA SER A 203 1.51 -30.27 3.37
C SER A 203 1.75 -29.14 4.35
N ALA A 204 1.42 -29.32 5.62
CA ALA A 204 1.56 -28.31 6.67
C ALA A 204 3.02 -28.01 7.09
N ARG A 205 4.00 -28.64 6.44
CA ARG A 205 5.42 -28.48 6.78
C ARG A 205 5.96 -27.13 6.34
N ILE A 206 6.78 -26.52 7.19
CA ILE A 206 7.56 -25.36 6.84
C ILE A 206 8.72 -25.81 5.95
N ASP A 207 8.86 -25.21 4.78
CA ASP A 207 10.00 -25.39 3.88
C ASP A 207 11.01 -24.24 4.10
N PRO A 208 12.15 -24.49 4.74
CA PRO A 208 13.13 -23.44 5.02
C PRO A 208 13.73 -22.82 3.76
N VAL A 209 13.83 -23.59 2.66
CA VAL A 209 14.40 -23.11 1.39
C VAL A 209 13.43 -22.14 0.73
N ALA A 210 12.16 -22.55 0.61
CA ALA A 210 11.10 -21.68 0.12
C ALA A 210 10.95 -20.41 0.98
N MET A 211 11.01 -20.55 2.30
CA MET A 211 10.92 -19.43 3.23
C MET A 211 12.07 -18.43 3.03
N ARG A 212 13.30 -18.90 2.91
CA ARG A 212 14.46 -18.04 2.64
C ARG A 212 14.33 -17.27 1.34
N GLU A 213 13.82 -17.92 0.29
CA GLU A 213 13.59 -17.27 -0.99
C GLU A 213 12.48 -16.21 -0.91
N MET A 214 11.38 -16.53 -0.23
CA MET A 214 10.31 -15.57 0.05
C MET A 214 10.82 -14.34 0.80
N VAL A 215 11.61 -14.52 1.84
CA VAL A 215 12.22 -13.42 2.60
C VAL A 215 13.12 -12.58 1.69
N ARG A 216 13.91 -13.20 0.82
CA ARG A 216 14.79 -12.49 -0.14
C ARG A 216 13.97 -11.64 -1.14
N VAL A 217 12.88 -12.18 -1.65
CA VAL A 217 11.97 -11.44 -2.55
C VAL A 217 11.27 -10.32 -1.80
N SER A 218 10.74 -10.62 -0.62
CA SER A 218 10.08 -9.67 0.27
C SER A 218 10.98 -8.51 0.66
N TRP A 219 12.27 -8.77 0.87
CA TRP A 219 13.27 -7.75 1.20
C TRP A 219 13.41 -6.68 0.10
N ASN A 220 13.43 -7.09 -1.18
CA ASN A 220 13.48 -6.12 -2.28
C ASN A 220 12.22 -5.24 -2.33
N LEU A 221 11.05 -5.83 -2.09
CA LEU A 221 9.79 -5.07 -2.05
C LEU A 221 9.72 -4.15 -0.82
N PHE A 222 10.18 -4.63 0.33
CA PHE A 222 10.28 -3.81 1.55
C PHE A 222 11.20 -2.61 1.33
N LEU A 223 12.41 -2.84 0.81
CA LEU A 223 13.37 -1.76 0.53
C LEU A 223 12.83 -0.76 -0.51
N ARG A 224 12.10 -1.24 -1.55
CA ARG A 224 11.42 -0.36 -2.50
C ARG A 224 10.41 0.55 -1.79
N THR A 225 9.59 -0.04 -0.92
CA THR A 225 8.57 0.70 -0.16
C THR A 225 9.22 1.69 0.80
N ALA A 226 10.29 1.29 1.50
CA ALA A 226 11.06 2.15 2.37
C ALA A 226 11.69 3.34 1.60
N ALA A 227 12.21 3.12 0.40
CA ALA A 227 12.77 4.20 -0.44
C ALA A 227 11.69 5.22 -0.84
N LEU A 228 10.48 4.78 -1.18
CA LEU A 228 9.36 5.68 -1.46
C LEU A 228 8.93 6.47 -0.23
N LEU A 229 8.78 5.80 0.92
CA LEU A 229 8.43 6.47 2.18
C LEU A 229 9.48 7.50 2.59
N CYS A 230 10.76 7.14 2.53
CA CYS A 230 11.85 8.09 2.80
C CYS A 230 11.77 9.31 1.87
N GLY A 231 11.49 9.11 0.58
CA GLY A 231 11.28 10.21 -0.36
C GLY A 231 10.15 11.15 0.06
N LEU A 232 8.98 10.60 0.43
CA LEU A 232 7.84 11.39 0.87
C LEU A 232 8.11 12.10 2.21
N LEU A 233 8.79 11.45 3.14
CA LEU A 233 9.19 12.08 4.41
C LEU A 233 10.18 13.24 4.18
N ILE A 234 11.12 13.08 3.27
CA ILE A 234 12.09 14.12 2.91
C ILE A 234 11.37 15.34 2.33
N THR A 235 10.42 15.14 1.40
CA THR A 235 9.66 16.29 0.83
C THR A 235 8.87 17.04 1.90
N THR A 236 8.26 16.34 2.84
CA THR A 236 7.56 16.95 3.97
C THR A 236 8.53 17.68 4.91
N ALA A 237 9.70 17.09 5.20
CA ALA A 237 10.72 17.73 6.04
C ALA A 237 11.32 18.99 5.39
N VAL A 238 11.49 18.99 4.07
CA VAL A 238 11.91 20.16 3.30
C VAL A 238 10.84 21.24 3.33
N ALA A 239 9.56 20.88 3.11
CA ALA A 239 8.45 21.81 3.19
C ALA A 239 8.35 22.45 4.59
N ALA A 240 8.58 21.67 5.64
CA ALA A 240 8.56 22.17 7.03
C ALA A 240 9.64 23.24 7.29
N ARG A 241 10.79 23.15 6.63
CA ARG A 241 11.86 24.15 6.73
C ARG A 241 11.59 25.41 5.93
N MET A 242 10.66 25.35 4.97
CA MET A 242 10.23 26.52 4.18
C MET A 242 9.08 27.31 4.83
N GLY A 243 8.45 26.75 5.89
CA GLY A 243 7.44 27.45 6.67
C GLY A 243 6.09 26.71 6.72
N ALA A 244 5.24 27.14 7.65
CA ALA A 244 3.96 26.48 7.95
C ALA A 244 2.97 26.48 6.77
N VAL A 245 2.90 27.60 6.02
CA VAL A 245 2.04 27.72 4.83
C VAL A 245 2.47 26.72 3.75
N THR A 246 3.78 26.58 3.54
CA THR A 246 4.34 25.63 2.56
C THR A 246 4.06 24.16 2.96
N VAL A 247 4.14 23.83 4.24
CA VAL A 247 3.77 22.49 4.73
C VAL A 247 2.30 22.21 4.48
N ALA A 248 1.41 23.16 4.79
CA ALA A 248 -0.02 23.02 4.59
C ALA A 248 -0.35 22.81 3.11
N ALA A 249 0.20 23.63 2.24
CA ALA A 249 0.03 23.52 0.79
C ALA A 249 0.61 22.20 0.23
N HIS A 250 1.80 21.78 0.71
CA HIS A 250 2.39 20.49 0.35
C HIS A 250 1.50 19.32 0.77
N GLN A 251 0.94 19.37 1.97
CA GLN A 251 0.06 18.31 2.49
C GLN A 251 -1.21 18.19 1.63
N ILE A 252 -1.84 19.31 1.25
CA ILE A 252 -3.01 19.30 0.37
C ILE A 252 -2.68 18.67 -0.98
N ALA A 253 -1.63 19.15 -1.63
CA ALA A 253 -1.21 18.63 -2.92
C ALA A 253 -0.83 17.14 -2.85
N ARG A 254 -0.16 16.69 -1.78
CA ARG A 254 0.19 15.30 -1.51
C ARG A 254 -1.05 14.42 -1.31
N GLU A 255 -2.03 14.91 -0.55
CA GLU A 255 -3.28 14.16 -0.31
C GLU A 255 -4.04 13.93 -1.61
N LEU A 256 -4.17 14.96 -2.42
CA LEU A 256 -4.77 14.86 -3.75
C LEU A 256 -4.01 13.88 -4.65
N TRP A 257 -2.68 13.93 -4.65
CA TRP A 257 -1.87 12.97 -5.40
C TRP A 257 -2.05 11.54 -4.88
N SER A 258 -2.18 11.33 -3.57
CA SER A 258 -2.37 10.01 -2.93
C SER A 258 -3.75 9.40 -3.21
N MET A 259 -4.81 10.21 -3.26
CA MET A 259 -6.16 9.73 -3.61
C MET A 259 -6.19 9.07 -4.99
N LEU A 260 -5.39 9.58 -5.91
CA LEU A 260 -5.27 9.01 -7.25
C LEU A 260 -4.41 7.77 -7.30
N ALA A 261 -3.38 7.71 -6.47
CA ALA A 261 -2.58 6.50 -6.35
C ALA A 261 -3.46 5.28 -6.06
N LEU A 262 -4.52 5.41 -5.24
CA LEU A 262 -5.48 4.33 -4.99
C LEU A 262 -6.19 3.83 -6.26
N VAL A 263 -6.57 4.75 -7.15
CA VAL A 263 -7.21 4.40 -8.43
C VAL A 263 -6.21 3.67 -9.34
N LEU A 264 -4.99 4.19 -9.43
CA LEU A 264 -3.94 3.64 -10.27
C LEU A 264 -3.42 2.30 -9.74
N ASP A 265 -3.40 2.09 -8.42
CA ASP A 265 -3.07 0.81 -7.80
C ASP A 265 -4.05 -0.31 -8.18
N GLY A 266 -5.33 0.01 -8.41
CA GLY A 266 -6.29 -0.96 -8.93
C GLY A 266 -5.89 -1.50 -10.30
N PHE A 267 -5.34 -0.65 -11.19
CA PHE A 267 -4.78 -1.09 -12.47
C PHE A 267 -3.49 -1.90 -12.28
N ALA A 268 -2.63 -1.50 -11.34
CA ALA A 268 -1.40 -2.23 -11.02
C ALA A 268 -1.69 -3.64 -10.52
N ILE A 269 -2.69 -3.81 -9.64
CA ILE A 269 -3.14 -5.13 -9.15
C ILE A 269 -3.64 -6.00 -10.30
N ALA A 270 -4.45 -5.45 -11.19
CA ALA A 270 -4.94 -6.17 -12.37
C ALA A 270 -3.77 -6.58 -13.29
N ALA A 271 -2.84 -5.67 -13.56
CA ALA A 271 -1.65 -5.92 -14.35
C ALA A 271 -0.80 -7.04 -13.73
N GLN A 272 -0.55 -6.99 -12.44
CA GLN A 272 0.24 -7.99 -11.73
C GLN A 272 -0.34 -9.40 -11.89
N ALA A 273 -1.64 -9.56 -11.68
CA ALA A 273 -2.31 -10.85 -11.79
C ALA A 273 -2.34 -11.38 -13.23
N MET A 274 -2.64 -10.52 -14.22
CA MET A 274 -2.73 -10.90 -15.65
C MET A 274 -1.37 -11.29 -16.20
N ILE A 275 -0.35 -10.48 -15.97
CA ILE A 275 1.00 -10.70 -16.44
C ILE A 275 1.61 -11.93 -15.75
N GLY A 276 1.45 -12.06 -14.43
CA GLY A 276 1.92 -13.24 -13.70
C GLY A 276 1.35 -14.53 -14.27
N THR A 277 0.04 -14.59 -14.51
CA THR A 277 -0.61 -15.76 -15.12
C THR A 277 -0.12 -16.03 -16.54
N ALA A 278 0.01 -15.00 -17.39
CA ALA A 278 0.44 -15.18 -18.77
C ALA A 278 1.89 -15.71 -18.85
N LEU A 279 2.79 -15.20 -18.02
CA LEU A 279 4.18 -15.65 -17.96
C LEU A 279 4.30 -17.05 -17.33
N GLY A 280 3.49 -17.36 -16.33
CA GLY A 280 3.39 -18.70 -15.76
C GLY A 280 2.98 -19.73 -16.80
N ALA A 281 1.98 -19.40 -17.62
CA ALA A 281 1.50 -20.24 -18.73
C ALA A 281 2.48 -20.34 -19.93
N GLY A 282 3.67 -19.78 -19.83
CA GLY A 282 4.64 -19.79 -20.95
C GLY A 282 4.31 -18.81 -22.08
N ARG A 283 3.27 -17.98 -21.95
CA ARG A 283 2.73 -17.13 -23.01
C ARG A 283 3.33 -15.71 -22.98
N SER A 284 4.63 -15.59 -23.29
CA SER A 284 5.34 -14.30 -23.23
C SER A 284 4.77 -13.25 -24.20
N GLN A 285 4.31 -13.64 -25.39
CA GLN A 285 3.70 -12.72 -26.34
C GLN A 285 2.37 -12.14 -25.81
N LEU A 286 1.53 -12.99 -25.20
CA LEU A 286 0.32 -12.54 -24.54
C LEU A 286 0.64 -11.53 -23.42
N ALA A 287 1.64 -11.83 -22.59
CA ALA A 287 2.09 -10.92 -21.54
C ALA A 287 2.51 -9.55 -22.09
N ARG A 288 3.26 -9.54 -23.21
CA ARG A 288 3.67 -8.27 -23.88
C ARG A 288 2.49 -7.48 -24.43
N THR A 289 1.52 -8.17 -25.05
CA THR A 289 0.31 -7.54 -25.60
C THR A 289 -0.54 -6.95 -24.49
N GLU A 290 -0.77 -7.72 -23.43
CA GLU A 290 -1.55 -7.24 -22.26
C GLU A 290 -0.84 -6.09 -21.53
N ALA A 291 0.48 -6.14 -21.38
CA ALA A 291 1.24 -5.05 -20.80
C ALA A 291 1.06 -3.73 -21.57
N ARG A 292 1.17 -3.79 -22.92
CA ARG A 292 0.93 -2.59 -23.75
C ARG A 292 -0.50 -2.08 -23.61
N ARG A 293 -1.50 -2.98 -23.63
CA ARG A 293 -2.90 -2.63 -23.48
C ARG A 293 -3.17 -1.96 -22.13
N LEU A 294 -2.63 -2.52 -21.05
CA LEU A 294 -2.77 -1.98 -19.71
C LEU A 294 -2.11 -0.60 -19.56
N VAL A 295 -0.95 -0.38 -20.20
CA VAL A 295 -0.28 0.94 -20.23
C VAL A 295 -1.18 2.00 -20.88
N TRP A 296 -1.86 1.67 -21.98
CA TRP A 296 -2.82 2.59 -22.60
C TRP A 296 -4.03 2.89 -21.71
N TRP A 297 -4.55 1.87 -21.01
CA TRP A 297 -5.62 2.09 -20.02
C TRP A 297 -5.15 2.96 -18.85
N GLY A 298 -3.94 2.72 -18.33
CA GLY A 298 -3.34 3.54 -17.28
C GLY A 298 -3.13 4.99 -17.71
N LEU A 299 -2.59 5.19 -18.93
CA LEU A 299 -2.46 6.53 -19.53
C LEU A 299 -3.82 7.21 -19.66
N GLY A 300 -4.82 6.52 -20.21
CA GLY A 300 -6.18 7.06 -20.37
C GLY A 300 -6.82 7.45 -19.03
N ALA A 301 -6.69 6.61 -18.01
CA ALA A 301 -7.14 6.93 -16.66
C ALA A 301 -6.40 8.14 -16.10
N GLY A 302 -5.08 8.19 -16.22
CA GLY A 302 -4.29 9.34 -15.77
C GLY A 302 -4.64 10.63 -16.47
N VAL A 303 -4.87 10.59 -17.80
CA VAL A 303 -5.34 11.75 -18.58
C VAL A 303 -6.73 12.20 -18.14
N PHE A 304 -7.66 11.27 -17.96
CA PHE A 304 -9.00 11.58 -17.46
C PHE A 304 -8.97 12.30 -16.11
N ILE A 305 -8.12 11.81 -15.23
CA ILE A 305 -7.93 12.39 -13.90
C ILE A 305 -7.26 13.77 -13.98
N ALA A 306 -6.26 13.93 -14.85
CA ALA A 306 -5.61 15.22 -15.09
C ALA A 306 -6.62 16.29 -15.54
N PHE A 307 -7.53 15.95 -16.47
CA PHE A 307 -8.62 16.83 -16.87
C PHE A 307 -9.56 17.16 -15.72
N GLY A 308 -9.92 16.17 -14.89
CA GLY A 308 -10.71 16.40 -13.69
C GLY A 308 -10.05 17.40 -12.73
N TYR A 309 -8.74 17.29 -12.52
CA TYR A 309 -8.00 18.24 -11.69
C TYR A 309 -7.94 19.62 -12.29
N LEU A 310 -7.68 19.73 -13.60
CA LEU A 310 -7.67 21.04 -14.26
C LEU A 310 -9.04 21.70 -14.19
N ALA A 311 -10.13 20.95 -14.37
CA ALA A 311 -11.49 21.47 -14.26
C ALA A 311 -11.87 21.88 -12.82
N LEU A 312 -11.31 21.21 -11.82
CA LEU A 312 -11.58 21.45 -10.39
C LEU A 312 -10.50 22.27 -9.70
N ALA A 313 -9.62 22.96 -10.44
CA ALA A 313 -8.51 23.71 -9.90
C ALA A 313 -8.91 24.77 -8.86
N GLY A 314 -10.06 25.38 -9.01
CA GLY A 314 -10.59 26.37 -8.07
C GLY A 314 -11.26 25.77 -6.83
N PRO A 315 -12.29 24.92 -7.00
CA PRO A 315 -13.08 24.41 -5.88
C PRO A 315 -12.36 23.32 -5.06
N LEU A 316 -11.58 22.46 -5.66
CA LEU A 316 -11.03 21.28 -4.97
C LEU A 316 -10.04 21.62 -3.85
N PRO A 317 -9.06 22.54 -3.98
CA PRO A 317 -8.20 22.92 -2.88
C PRO A 317 -8.95 23.60 -1.73
N ARG A 318 -10.00 24.36 -2.03
CA ARG A 318 -10.82 25.08 -1.03
C ARG A 318 -11.62 24.17 -0.10
N ILE A 319 -11.78 22.90 -0.46
CA ILE A 319 -12.36 21.88 0.45
C ILE A 319 -11.43 21.64 1.65
N PHE A 320 -10.12 21.79 1.47
CA PHE A 320 -9.11 21.46 2.49
C PHE A 320 -8.71 22.67 3.36
N THR A 321 -8.77 23.88 2.83
CA THR A 321 -8.37 25.08 3.55
C THR A 321 -9.06 26.34 3.03
N ALA A 322 -9.22 27.33 3.92
CA ALA A 322 -9.62 28.69 3.58
C ALA A 322 -8.45 29.68 3.60
N ASP A 323 -7.22 29.22 3.93
CA ASP A 323 -6.03 30.08 3.95
C ASP A 323 -5.58 30.42 2.54
N GLU A 324 -5.65 31.70 2.19
CA GLU A 324 -5.34 32.20 0.83
C GLU A 324 -3.86 31.94 0.47
N GLY A 325 -2.93 32.04 1.42
CA GLY A 325 -1.52 31.79 1.17
C GLY A 325 -1.24 30.31 0.82
N ALA A 326 -1.94 29.39 1.49
CA ALA A 326 -1.85 27.97 1.15
C ALA A 326 -2.51 27.68 -0.20
N LEU A 327 -3.67 28.31 -0.49
CA LEU A 327 -4.34 28.17 -1.78
C LEU A 327 -3.51 28.68 -2.96
N GLU A 328 -2.82 29.81 -2.79
CA GLU A 328 -1.91 30.37 -3.78
C GLU A 328 -0.77 29.38 -4.07
N GLN A 329 -0.09 28.88 -3.03
CA GLN A 329 0.99 27.89 -3.21
C GLN A 329 0.52 26.57 -3.82
N VAL A 330 -0.69 26.09 -3.47
CA VAL A 330 -1.29 24.92 -4.14
C VAL A 330 -1.54 25.22 -5.61
N GLY A 331 -2.04 26.41 -5.94
CA GLY A 331 -2.25 26.88 -7.31
C GLY A 331 -0.94 26.85 -8.14
N ASP A 332 0.16 27.26 -7.53
CA ASP A 332 1.50 27.27 -8.12
C ASP A 332 1.99 25.90 -8.60
N VAL A 333 1.58 24.84 -7.91
CA VAL A 333 2.00 23.47 -8.25
C VAL A 333 0.88 22.66 -8.92
N TRP A 334 -0.31 23.23 -9.04
CA TRP A 334 -1.49 22.51 -9.54
C TRP A 334 -1.28 21.87 -10.90
N LEU A 335 -0.67 22.61 -11.82
CA LEU A 335 -0.36 22.10 -13.16
C LEU A 335 0.63 20.92 -13.08
N ILE A 336 1.62 20.99 -12.18
CA ILE A 336 2.58 19.89 -11.98
C ILE A 336 1.83 18.65 -11.47
N VAL A 337 0.99 18.82 -10.46
CA VAL A 337 0.16 17.72 -9.89
C VAL A 337 -0.71 17.10 -10.97
N ALA A 338 -1.38 17.91 -11.79
CA ALA A 338 -2.22 17.43 -12.89
C ALA A 338 -1.41 16.67 -13.96
N LEU A 339 -0.28 17.21 -14.41
CA LEU A 339 0.57 16.58 -15.43
C LEU A 339 1.26 15.29 -14.93
N LEU A 340 1.42 15.13 -13.62
CA LEU A 340 1.94 13.90 -13.04
C LEU A 340 0.95 12.74 -13.10
N GLN A 341 -0.35 12.98 -13.35
CA GLN A 341 -1.34 11.91 -13.39
C GLN A 341 -1.20 10.97 -14.60
N PRO A 342 -1.05 11.44 -15.86
CA PRO A 342 -0.75 10.56 -16.99
C PRO A 342 0.55 9.77 -16.80
N ILE A 343 1.58 10.42 -16.27
CA ILE A 343 2.87 9.79 -15.96
C ILE A 343 2.67 8.70 -14.91
N GLY A 344 1.95 9.03 -13.82
CA GLY A 344 1.57 8.08 -12.78
C GLY A 344 0.81 6.89 -13.33
N GLY A 345 -0.19 7.12 -14.19
CA GLY A 345 -0.97 6.07 -14.83
C GLY A 345 -0.11 5.02 -15.53
N ILE A 346 0.92 5.45 -16.24
CA ILE A 346 1.87 4.54 -16.90
C ILE A 346 2.77 3.84 -15.86
N VAL A 347 3.36 4.59 -14.94
CA VAL A 347 4.33 4.08 -13.96
C VAL A 347 3.69 3.04 -13.04
N PHE A 348 2.49 3.29 -12.49
CA PHE A 348 1.80 2.34 -11.61
C PHE A 348 1.43 1.04 -12.34
N VAL A 349 0.95 1.13 -13.58
CA VAL A 349 0.70 -0.06 -14.41
C VAL A 349 1.97 -0.84 -14.66
N LEU A 350 3.08 -0.17 -15.02
CA LEU A 350 4.36 -0.83 -15.26
C LEU A 350 4.95 -1.44 -13.99
N ASP A 351 4.74 -0.83 -12.82
CA ASP A 351 5.06 -1.46 -11.54
C ASP A 351 4.30 -2.78 -11.38
N GLY A 352 2.98 -2.78 -11.66
CA GLY A 352 2.16 -4.00 -11.64
C GLY A 352 2.66 -5.07 -12.63
N VAL A 353 3.01 -4.67 -13.85
CA VAL A 353 3.60 -5.56 -14.88
C VAL A 353 4.89 -6.21 -14.37
N LEU A 354 5.81 -5.40 -13.84
CA LEU A 354 7.11 -5.87 -13.35
C LEU A 354 6.97 -6.71 -12.06
N MET A 355 6.02 -6.38 -11.18
CA MET A 355 5.69 -7.22 -10.02
C MET A 355 5.14 -8.58 -10.47
N GLY A 356 4.20 -8.62 -11.44
CA GLY A 356 3.68 -9.87 -12.01
C GLY A 356 4.76 -10.68 -12.72
N ALA A 357 5.75 -10.02 -13.30
CA ALA A 357 6.94 -10.64 -13.88
C ALA A 357 7.95 -11.13 -12.83
N GLY A 358 7.80 -10.76 -11.54
CA GLY A 358 8.74 -11.11 -10.47
C GLY A 358 10.06 -10.33 -10.54
N ASP A 359 10.08 -9.19 -11.24
CA ASP A 359 11.30 -8.37 -11.41
C ASP A 359 11.49 -7.37 -10.26
N PHE A 360 11.36 -7.86 -9.03
CA PHE A 360 11.37 -7.06 -7.80
C PHE A 360 12.70 -6.35 -7.55
N ARG A 361 13.82 -6.98 -7.96
CA ARG A 361 15.14 -6.38 -7.83
C ARG A 361 15.29 -5.13 -8.69
N PHE A 362 14.80 -5.18 -9.92
CA PHE A 362 14.79 -4.01 -10.80
C PHE A 362 13.91 -2.89 -10.24
N LEU A 363 12.70 -3.25 -9.78
CA LEU A 363 11.78 -2.29 -9.15
C LEU A 363 12.40 -1.58 -7.95
N PHE A 364 13.11 -2.31 -7.09
CA PHE A 364 13.83 -1.70 -5.97
C PHE A 364 14.87 -0.69 -6.44
N TRP A 365 15.81 -1.11 -7.31
CA TRP A 365 16.90 -0.24 -7.74
C TRP A 365 16.42 0.96 -8.53
N SER A 366 15.44 0.81 -9.42
CA SER A 366 14.85 1.93 -10.17
C SER A 366 14.15 2.94 -9.27
N THR A 367 13.43 2.46 -8.26
CA THR A 367 12.75 3.31 -7.28
C THR A 367 13.75 4.01 -6.35
N ALA A 368 14.76 3.30 -5.87
CA ALA A 368 15.81 3.88 -5.02
C ALA A 368 16.63 4.94 -5.80
N ALA A 369 16.98 4.66 -7.04
CA ALA A 369 17.66 5.63 -7.91
C ALA A 369 16.79 6.87 -8.15
N ALA A 370 15.49 6.71 -8.36
CA ALA A 370 14.59 7.84 -8.54
C ALA A 370 14.42 8.67 -7.24
N ALA A 371 14.29 8.00 -6.09
CA ALA A 371 14.12 8.68 -4.80
C ALA A 371 15.41 9.39 -4.34
N LEU A 372 16.55 8.69 -4.39
CA LEU A 372 17.82 9.20 -3.88
C LEU A 372 18.61 10.01 -4.93
N GLY A 373 18.48 9.65 -6.21
CA GLY A 373 19.24 10.29 -7.31
C GLY A 373 18.50 11.42 -8.00
N ALA A 374 17.16 11.51 -7.87
CA ALA A 374 16.39 12.58 -8.51
C ALA A 374 15.62 13.41 -7.47
N LEU A 375 14.71 12.80 -6.69
CA LEU A 375 13.89 13.55 -5.75
C LEU A 375 14.73 14.26 -4.68
N LEU A 376 15.61 13.52 -3.99
CA LEU A 376 16.40 14.07 -2.87
C LEU A 376 17.28 15.24 -3.31
N PRO A 377 18.10 15.15 -4.39
CA PRO A 377 18.90 16.28 -4.83
C PRO A 377 18.06 17.52 -5.21
N VAL A 378 16.96 17.32 -5.95
CA VAL A 378 16.10 18.45 -6.36
C VAL A 378 15.42 19.08 -5.14
N ALA A 379 14.94 18.28 -4.17
CA ALA A 379 14.36 18.79 -2.94
C ALA A 379 15.37 19.59 -2.09
N LEU A 380 16.63 19.15 -2.02
CA LEU A 380 17.70 19.86 -1.32
C LEU A 380 18.09 21.16 -2.05
N LEU A 381 18.14 21.14 -3.39
CA LEU A 381 18.35 22.35 -4.19
C LEU A 381 17.20 23.34 -4.02
N ALA A 382 15.97 22.84 -3.98
CA ALA A 382 14.78 23.66 -3.72
C ALA A 382 14.88 24.40 -2.38
N LEU A 383 15.36 23.70 -1.33
CA LEU A 383 15.60 24.30 -0.03
C LEU A 383 16.76 25.31 -0.07
N ARG A 384 17.85 24.99 -0.79
CA ARG A 384 19.07 25.85 -0.85
C ARG A 384 18.85 27.13 -1.61
N PHE A 385 17.99 27.11 -2.65
CA PHE A 385 17.76 28.23 -3.57
C PHE A 385 16.36 28.85 -3.42
N ASP A 386 15.63 28.52 -2.36
CA ASP A 386 14.29 29.04 -2.05
C ASP A 386 13.29 28.92 -3.22
N TRP A 387 13.27 27.75 -3.89
CA TRP A 387 12.32 27.52 -4.98
C TRP A 387 10.88 27.27 -4.49
N GLY A 388 10.65 27.31 -3.18
CA GLY A 388 9.35 27.13 -2.57
C GLY A 388 8.75 25.74 -2.87
N LEU A 389 7.43 25.69 -2.81
CA LEU A 389 6.68 24.45 -3.08
C LEU A 389 6.88 23.94 -4.51
N ARG A 390 7.07 24.83 -5.49
CA ARG A 390 7.35 24.44 -6.90
C ARG A 390 8.60 23.57 -7.01
N GLY A 391 9.65 23.87 -6.25
CA GLY A 391 10.87 23.08 -6.24
C GLY A 391 10.67 21.67 -5.66
N ILE A 392 9.87 21.53 -4.59
CA ILE A 392 9.54 20.23 -4.02
C ILE A 392 8.78 19.38 -5.04
N TRP A 393 7.78 19.97 -5.71
CA TRP A 393 6.98 19.25 -6.71
C TRP A 393 7.72 19.01 -8.02
N ALA A 394 8.70 19.83 -8.38
CA ALA A 394 9.65 19.52 -9.44
C ALA A 394 10.48 18.27 -9.08
N GLY A 395 10.87 18.12 -7.81
CA GLY A 395 11.50 16.89 -7.30
C GLY A 395 10.59 15.66 -7.43
N MET A 396 9.30 15.79 -7.10
CA MET A 396 8.31 14.72 -7.32
C MET A 396 8.17 14.38 -8.82
N GLY A 397 8.19 15.40 -9.67
CA GLY A 397 8.23 15.25 -11.13
C GLY A 397 9.46 14.48 -11.60
N ALA A 398 10.64 14.85 -11.11
CA ALA A 398 11.88 14.17 -11.43
C ALA A 398 11.88 12.69 -11.01
N LEU A 399 11.38 12.39 -9.80
CA LEU A 399 11.17 11.01 -9.32
C LEU A 399 10.30 10.22 -10.31
N MET A 400 9.16 10.78 -10.71
CA MET A 400 8.22 10.09 -11.58
C MET A 400 8.76 9.92 -12.99
N LEU A 401 9.50 10.90 -13.52
CA LEU A 401 10.13 10.82 -14.85
C LEU A 401 11.25 9.78 -14.89
N VAL A 402 12.10 9.72 -13.85
CA VAL A 402 13.15 8.69 -13.75
C VAL A 402 12.52 7.29 -13.65
N ARG A 403 11.47 7.11 -12.85
CA ARG A 403 10.73 5.85 -12.78
C ARG A 403 10.11 5.49 -14.13
N LEU A 404 9.48 6.45 -14.81
CA LEU A 404 8.90 6.25 -16.14
C LEU A 404 9.97 5.79 -17.14
N GLY A 405 11.09 6.51 -17.21
CA GLY A 405 12.20 6.16 -18.10
C GLY A 405 12.75 4.77 -17.82
N ALA A 406 13.02 4.45 -16.55
CA ALA A 406 13.52 3.16 -16.12
C ALA A 406 12.55 2.01 -16.46
N THR A 407 11.26 2.17 -16.13
CA THR A 407 10.26 1.12 -16.37
C THR A 407 9.95 0.93 -17.85
N LEU A 408 9.89 2.00 -18.65
CA LEU A 408 9.75 1.91 -20.11
C LEU A 408 10.98 1.28 -20.76
N TRP A 409 12.18 1.62 -20.32
CA TRP A 409 13.40 0.96 -20.77
C TRP A 409 13.33 -0.54 -20.47
N ARG A 410 12.93 -0.92 -19.25
CA ARG A 410 12.78 -2.33 -18.86
C ARG A 410 11.72 -3.06 -19.67
N LEU A 411 10.63 -2.36 -20.03
CA LEU A 411 9.59 -2.91 -20.88
C LEU A 411 10.15 -3.21 -22.29
N ARG A 412 10.99 -2.32 -22.85
CA ARG A 412 11.56 -2.45 -24.19
C ARG A 412 12.66 -3.50 -24.27
N ASP A 413 13.53 -3.63 -23.25
CA ASP A 413 14.62 -4.61 -23.23
C ASP A 413 14.12 -6.07 -23.19
N GLY A 414 12.85 -6.27 -22.84
CA GLY A 414 12.16 -7.56 -22.87
C GLY A 414 12.62 -8.56 -21.80
N ARG A 415 13.62 -8.25 -20.98
CA ARG A 415 14.17 -9.16 -19.97
C ARG A 415 13.19 -9.47 -18.83
N TRP A 416 12.16 -8.66 -18.67
CA TRP A 416 11.08 -8.90 -17.70
C TRP A 416 10.18 -10.08 -18.11
N ALA A 417 10.00 -10.33 -19.41
CA ALA A 417 9.05 -11.32 -19.94
C ALA A 417 9.60 -12.77 -19.92
N ARG A 418 10.26 -13.15 -18.83
CA ARG A 418 10.78 -14.51 -18.63
C ARG A 418 9.65 -15.46 -18.29
N VAL A 419 9.52 -16.52 -19.04
CA VAL A 419 8.51 -17.58 -18.87
C VAL A 419 8.95 -18.62 -17.82
N GLY A 420 7.98 -19.30 -17.26
CA GLY A 420 8.17 -20.37 -16.29
C GLY A 420 7.90 -19.94 -14.84
N PRO A 421 7.90 -20.87 -13.90
CA PRO A 421 7.81 -20.55 -12.48
C PRO A 421 9.00 -19.63 -12.16
N SER A 422 8.72 -18.41 -11.68
CA SER A 422 9.78 -17.51 -11.20
C SER A 422 10.50 -18.18 -10.02
N SER A 423 11.22 -17.45 -9.22
CA SER A 423 11.91 -17.92 -8.00
C SER A 423 11.26 -19.04 -7.18
N ALA A 424 10.05 -19.43 -7.49
CA ALA A 424 9.38 -20.63 -6.97
C ALA A 424 10.03 -21.97 -7.41
N ARG A 425 11.21 -21.96 -8.02
CA ARG A 425 11.98 -23.19 -8.30
C ARG A 425 12.42 -23.97 -7.06
N ALA A 426 12.28 -23.36 -5.89
CA ALA A 426 12.80 -23.91 -4.65
C ALA A 426 11.81 -24.79 -3.85
N VAL A 427 10.57 -24.95 -4.29
CA VAL A 427 9.67 -25.92 -3.67
C VAL A 427 9.78 -27.23 -4.45
N PRO A 428 10.51 -28.25 -3.97
CA PRO A 428 10.50 -29.57 -4.58
C PRO A 428 9.06 -30.08 -4.58
N ALA A 429 8.65 -30.75 -5.66
CA ALA A 429 7.43 -31.55 -5.60
C ALA A 429 7.62 -32.54 -4.43
N ALA A 430 6.67 -32.53 -3.49
CA ALA A 430 6.64 -33.52 -2.45
C ALA A 430 6.55 -34.90 -3.14
N GLY A 431 7.66 -35.68 -3.09
CA GLY A 431 7.67 -37.08 -3.50
C GLY A 431 6.96 -37.95 -2.50
#